data_792c4c48019f1ba8313d97c7fe24ab53
#
_entry.id   792c4c48019f1ba8313d97c7fe24ab53
#
_cell.length_a   1.000
_cell.length_b   1.000
_cell.length_c   1.000
_cell.angle_alpha   90.00
_cell.angle_beta   90.00
_cell.angle_gamma   90.00
#
_symmetry.space_group_name_H-M   'P 1'
#
loop_
_entity.id
_entity.type
_entity.pdbx_description
1 polymer ?
#
loop_
_entity_poly.entity_id
_entity_poly.type
_entity_poly.pdbx_seq_one_letter_code
_entity_poly.pdbx_strand_id
1 'polypeptide(L)'
;MPFKLSQRSFQKLVGVDEQLVETVKKAIELTKIDFGVIYGVRSLAEQEKLFKSGRSQTMKSKHLIQEDGKAHAVDLMAYQDGSPCWEIQVYDEIADAMKEAAVRTDLKLRWGACWHIDDLRDFEGTAEEAMNEYIDLRRSQGRRPFIDGPHFEKN
;
A
#
# COMPACT_ATOMS: atom_id res chain seq x y z
N MET A 1 11.00 14.89 14.70
CA MET A 1 10.56 15.66 13.50
C MET A 1 9.82 14.73 12.57
N PRO A 2 8.61 15.06 12.13
CA PRO A 2 7.91 14.23 11.16
C PRO A 2 8.60 14.30 9.79
N PHE A 3 8.48 13.23 9.06
CA PHE A 3 8.92 13.19 7.67
C PHE A 3 7.96 13.99 6.79
N LYS A 4 8.37 14.27 5.56
CA LYS A 4 7.57 14.99 4.57
C LYS A 4 7.63 14.29 3.22
N LEU A 5 6.52 14.30 2.51
CA LEU A 5 6.50 13.81 1.13
C LEU A 5 7.29 14.77 0.23
N SER A 6 8.07 14.18 -0.69
CA SER A 6 8.77 14.95 -1.71
C SER A 6 7.79 15.48 -2.76
N GLN A 7 8.23 16.46 -3.54
CA GLN A 7 7.46 16.96 -4.67
C GLN A 7 7.18 15.83 -5.68
N ARG A 8 8.13 14.94 -5.88
CA ARG A 8 7.98 13.77 -6.75
C ARG A 8 6.85 12.84 -6.27
N SER A 9 6.76 12.64 -4.94
CA SER A 9 5.67 11.87 -4.35
C SER A 9 4.30 12.52 -4.60
N PHE A 10 4.20 13.84 -4.45
CA PHE A 10 2.97 14.56 -4.74
C PHE A 10 2.54 14.42 -6.19
N GLN A 11 3.49 14.42 -7.13
CA GLN A 11 3.20 14.21 -8.55
C GLN A 11 2.61 12.82 -8.79
N LYS A 12 3.09 11.81 -8.07
CA LYS A 12 2.58 10.43 -8.20
C LYS A 12 1.18 10.26 -7.61
N LEU A 13 0.76 11.17 -6.75
CA LEU A 13 -0.59 11.15 -6.17
C LEU A 13 -1.65 11.81 -7.07
N VAL A 14 -1.24 12.49 -8.13
CA VAL A 14 -2.19 13.09 -9.09
C VAL A 14 -3.01 11.98 -9.74
N GLY A 15 -4.35 12.11 -9.70
CA GLY A 15 -5.26 11.10 -10.26
C GLY A 15 -5.62 9.97 -9.31
N VAL A 16 -5.06 9.95 -8.11
CA VAL A 16 -5.40 9.00 -7.05
C VAL A 16 -6.60 9.53 -6.25
N ASP A 17 -7.43 8.62 -5.75
CA ASP A 17 -8.57 8.96 -4.91
C ASP A 17 -8.18 9.92 -3.78
N GLU A 18 -8.97 10.97 -3.59
CA GLU A 18 -8.66 12.03 -2.65
C GLU A 18 -8.55 11.55 -1.19
N GLN A 19 -9.42 10.63 -0.77
CA GLN A 19 -9.40 10.08 0.58
C GLN A 19 -8.12 9.26 0.81
N LEU A 20 -7.70 8.50 -0.20
CA LEU A 20 -6.43 7.77 -0.14
C LEU A 20 -5.24 8.73 -0.10
N VAL A 21 -5.28 9.81 -0.88
CA VAL A 21 -4.24 10.84 -0.85
C VAL A 21 -4.14 11.46 0.55
N GLU A 22 -5.25 11.82 1.16
CA GLU A 22 -5.26 12.38 2.52
C GLU A 22 -4.72 11.39 3.55
N THR A 23 -5.01 10.09 3.36
CA THR A 23 -4.48 9.03 4.22
C THR A 23 -2.95 8.96 4.12
N VAL A 24 -2.40 9.00 2.91
CA VAL A 24 -0.94 9.00 2.70
C VAL A 24 -0.30 10.23 3.34
N LYS A 25 -0.91 11.40 3.17
CA LYS A 25 -0.41 12.65 3.78
C LYS A 25 -0.41 12.59 5.31
N LYS A 26 -1.42 11.96 5.89
CA LYS A 26 -1.47 11.78 7.34
C LYS A 26 -0.45 10.75 7.79
N ALA A 27 -0.29 9.67 7.04
CA ALA A 27 0.64 8.59 7.38
C ALA A 27 2.10 9.07 7.42
N ILE A 28 2.51 9.95 6.50
CA ILE A 28 3.89 10.45 6.48
C ILE A 28 4.21 11.27 7.74
N GLU A 29 3.21 11.87 8.36
CA GLU A 29 3.37 12.59 9.62
C GLU A 29 3.50 11.64 10.81
N LEU A 30 2.90 10.44 10.73
CA LEU A 30 2.82 9.48 11.83
C LEU A 30 3.90 8.40 11.79
N THR A 31 4.46 8.15 10.63
CA THR A 31 5.35 7.00 10.40
C THR A 31 6.68 7.13 11.13
N LYS A 32 7.22 5.98 11.55
CA LYS A 32 8.57 5.88 12.12
C LYS A 32 9.63 5.69 11.04
N ILE A 33 9.21 5.28 9.83
CA ILE A 33 10.09 5.03 8.70
C ILE A 33 9.72 6.00 7.59
N ASP A 34 10.70 6.70 7.03
CA ASP A 34 10.47 7.59 5.89
C ASP A 34 10.00 6.81 4.67
N PHE A 35 9.13 7.41 3.88
CA PHE A 35 8.69 6.80 2.64
C PHE A 35 8.35 7.85 1.59
N GLY A 36 8.34 7.40 0.33
CA GLY A 36 7.83 8.19 -0.79
C GLY A 36 6.81 7.38 -1.57
N VAL A 37 6.05 8.06 -2.41
CA VAL A 37 5.09 7.43 -3.33
C VAL A 37 5.80 7.19 -4.65
N ILE A 38 5.89 5.93 -5.08
CA ILE A 38 6.57 5.58 -6.33
C ILE A 38 5.59 5.27 -7.47
N TYR A 39 4.39 4.79 -7.14
CA TYR A 39 3.34 4.53 -8.13
C TYR A 39 1.99 4.94 -7.57
N GLY A 40 1.20 5.56 -8.43
CA GLY A 40 -0.21 5.86 -8.20
C GLY A 40 -1.03 5.36 -9.38
N VAL A 41 -1.35 6.23 -10.34
CA VAL A 41 -2.08 5.84 -11.55
C VAL A 41 -1.19 4.99 -12.45
N ARG A 42 -1.76 3.88 -12.95
CA ARG A 42 -1.11 2.99 -13.92
C ARG A 42 -1.98 2.89 -15.16
N SER A 43 -1.37 2.90 -16.36
CA SER A 43 -2.09 2.69 -17.60
C SER A 43 -2.45 1.21 -17.80
N LEU A 44 -3.46 0.94 -18.62
CA LEU A 44 -3.84 -0.42 -18.97
C LEU A 44 -2.67 -1.16 -19.63
N ALA A 45 -1.94 -0.47 -20.51
CA ALA A 45 -0.77 -1.06 -21.18
C ALA A 45 0.31 -1.48 -20.20
N GLU A 46 0.59 -0.65 -19.17
CA GLU A 46 1.53 -0.99 -18.11
C GLU A 46 1.05 -2.20 -17.29
N GLN A 47 -0.25 -2.27 -17.01
CA GLN A 47 -0.82 -3.39 -16.27
C GLN A 47 -0.72 -4.69 -17.06
N GLU A 48 -0.95 -4.64 -18.37
CA GLU A 48 -0.79 -5.80 -19.24
C GLU A 48 0.64 -6.33 -19.23
N LYS A 49 1.62 -5.42 -19.30
CA LYS A 49 3.04 -5.79 -19.23
C LYS A 49 3.38 -6.49 -17.91
N LEU A 50 2.91 -5.94 -16.79
CA LEU A 50 3.16 -6.52 -15.48
C LEU A 50 2.51 -7.88 -15.33
N PHE A 51 1.28 -8.05 -15.84
CA PHE A 51 0.57 -9.31 -15.80
C PHE A 51 1.30 -10.38 -16.64
N LYS A 52 1.68 -10.05 -17.87
CA LYS A 52 2.37 -10.97 -18.78
C LYS A 52 3.76 -11.36 -18.27
N SER A 53 4.45 -10.46 -17.55
CA SER A 53 5.79 -10.73 -17.00
C SER A 53 5.74 -11.46 -15.65
N GLY A 54 4.54 -11.71 -15.10
CA GLY A 54 4.37 -12.35 -13.81
C GLY A 54 4.57 -11.44 -12.60
N ARG A 55 4.81 -10.15 -12.81
CA ARG A 55 4.99 -9.16 -11.72
C ARG A 55 3.67 -8.74 -11.09
N SER A 56 2.57 -8.93 -11.80
CA SER A 56 1.22 -8.74 -11.27
C SER A 56 0.41 -10.00 -11.48
N GLN A 57 -0.45 -10.32 -10.52
CA GLN A 57 -1.33 -11.49 -10.59
C GLN A 57 -2.74 -11.15 -11.07
N THR A 58 -2.98 -9.89 -11.47
CA THR A 58 -4.30 -9.46 -11.89
C THR A 58 -4.25 -8.45 -13.03
N MET A 59 -5.30 -8.49 -13.86
CA MET A 59 -5.58 -7.41 -14.83
C MET A 59 -6.54 -6.37 -14.24
N LYS A 60 -7.05 -6.59 -13.03
CA LYS A 60 -8.01 -5.71 -12.34
C LYS A 60 -7.34 -4.95 -11.20
N SER A 61 -6.21 -4.32 -11.48
CA SER A 61 -5.47 -3.55 -10.47
C SER A 61 -6.22 -2.29 -10.08
N LYS A 62 -6.17 -1.96 -8.79
CA LYS A 62 -6.67 -0.69 -8.26
C LYS A 62 -5.81 0.51 -8.65
N HIS A 63 -4.61 0.28 -9.20
CA HIS A 63 -3.79 1.34 -9.81
C HIS A 63 -4.38 1.86 -11.12
N LEU A 64 -5.26 1.09 -11.76
CA LEU A 64 -5.99 1.54 -12.94
C LEU A 64 -7.07 2.54 -12.51
N ILE A 65 -7.45 3.44 -13.43
CA ILE A 65 -8.54 4.37 -13.21
C ILE A 65 -9.84 3.56 -13.03
N GLN A 66 -10.51 3.76 -11.90
CA GLN A 66 -11.76 3.11 -11.55
C GLN A 66 -12.95 3.90 -12.10
N GLU A 67 -14.17 3.43 -11.85
CA GLU A 67 -15.40 4.05 -12.37
C GLU A 67 -15.57 5.51 -11.97
N ASP A 68 -15.05 5.91 -10.80
CA ASP A 68 -15.12 7.30 -10.33
C ASP A 68 -14.08 8.23 -10.97
N GLY A 69 -13.28 7.72 -11.92
CA GLY A 69 -12.24 8.49 -12.61
C GLY A 69 -10.95 8.63 -11.85
N LYS A 70 -10.75 7.85 -10.78
CA LYS A 70 -9.54 7.90 -9.93
C LYS A 70 -8.95 6.51 -9.78
N ALA A 71 -7.62 6.45 -9.57
CA ALA A 71 -6.97 5.21 -9.13
C ALA A 71 -7.18 5.05 -7.62
N HIS A 72 -7.31 3.83 -7.16
CA HIS A 72 -7.59 3.51 -5.76
C HIS A 72 -6.43 2.77 -5.08
N ALA A 73 -5.22 2.91 -5.60
CA ALA A 73 -4.03 2.27 -5.04
C ALA A 73 -2.80 3.15 -5.15
N VAL A 74 -1.89 2.97 -4.19
CA VAL A 74 -0.55 3.57 -4.21
C VAL A 74 0.47 2.52 -3.83
N ASP A 75 1.68 2.67 -4.34
CA ASP A 75 2.84 1.92 -3.88
C ASP A 75 3.79 2.89 -3.18
N LEU A 76 4.16 2.55 -1.96
CA LEU A 76 5.04 3.36 -1.12
C LEU A 76 6.40 2.69 -1.04
N MET A 77 7.47 3.48 -1.15
CA MET A 77 8.84 3.00 -1.02
C MET A 77 9.43 3.50 0.28
N ALA A 78 9.93 2.58 1.11
CA ALA A 78 10.62 2.92 2.34
C ALA A 78 12.02 3.44 2.06
N TYR A 79 12.46 4.41 2.86
CA TYR A 79 13.83 4.91 2.84
C TYR A 79 14.47 4.75 4.20
N GLN A 80 15.70 4.23 4.21
CA GLN A 80 16.54 4.18 5.41
C GLN A 80 17.88 4.80 5.08
N ASP A 81 18.30 5.76 5.89
CA ASP A 81 19.56 6.50 5.69
C ASP A 81 19.66 7.10 4.28
N GLY A 82 18.53 7.58 3.75
CA GLY A 82 18.46 8.24 2.45
C GLY A 82 18.43 7.28 1.26
N SER A 83 18.42 5.97 1.49
CA SER A 83 18.41 4.93 0.43
C SER A 83 17.13 4.10 0.44
N PRO A 84 16.64 3.67 -0.73
CA PRO A 84 15.49 2.76 -0.78
C PRO A 84 15.76 1.47 0.00
N CYS A 85 14.75 1.02 0.73
CA CYS A 85 14.81 -0.21 1.49
C CYS A 85 13.59 -1.08 1.14
N TRP A 86 13.84 -2.35 0.80
CA TRP A 86 12.79 -3.28 0.40
C TRP A 86 12.54 -4.39 1.43
N GLU A 87 13.16 -4.29 2.62
CA GLU A 87 12.96 -5.26 3.68
C GLU A 87 11.55 -5.16 4.23
N ILE A 88 10.85 -6.29 4.32
CA ILE A 88 9.43 -6.31 4.71
C ILE A 88 9.18 -5.73 6.11
N GLN A 89 10.14 -5.84 7.01
CA GLN A 89 10.02 -5.34 8.39
C GLN A 89 9.80 -3.82 8.44
N VAL A 90 10.37 -3.06 7.49
CA VAL A 90 10.17 -1.61 7.47
C VAL A 90 8.77 -1.26 6.92
N TYR A 91 8.20 -2.13 6.07
CA TYR A 91 6.85 -1.93 5.55
C TYR A 91 5.78 -2.22 6.59
N ASP A 92 6.05 -3.06 7.58
CA ASP A 92 5.17 -3.24 8.74
C ASP A 92 4.96 -1.91 9.47
N GLU A 93 6.03 -1.15 9.67
CA GLU A 93 5.98 0.15 10.34
C GLU A 93 5.19 1.18 9.50
N ILE A 94 5.39 1.18 8.19
CA ILE A 94 4.62 2.04 7.28
C ILE A 94 3.15 1.64 7.30
N ALA A 95 2.86 0.34 7.29
CA ALA A 95 1.49 -0.16 7.33
C ALA A 95 0.78 0.21 8.63
N ASP A 96 1.49 0.19 9.77
CA ASP A 96 0.93 0.65 11.06
C ASP A 96 0.55 2.14 10.96
N ALA A 97 1.40 2.97 10.35
CA ALA A 97 1.11 4.39 10.14
C ALA A 97 -0.07 4.59 9.20
N MET A 98 -0.14 3.81 8.12
CA MET A 98 -1.27 3.87 7.17
C MET A 98 -2.57 3.44 7.83
N LYS A 99 -2.54 2.42 8.68
CA LYS A 99 -3.70 1.97 9.44
C LYS A 99 -4.24 3.07 10.35
N GLU A 100 -3.36 3.70 11.11
CA GLU A 100 -3.75 4.81 11.99
C GLU A 100 -4.28 5.99 11.18
N ALA A 101 -3.63 6.32 10.08
CA ALA A 101 -4.08 7.38 9.18
C ALA A 101 -5.46 7.06 8.59
N ALA A 102 -5.69 5.80 8.21
CA ALA A 102 -6.97 5.35 7.66
C ALA A 102 -8.11 5.50 8.68
N VAL A 103 -7.84 5.25 9.95
CA VAL A 103 -8.82 5.49 11.02
C VAL A 103 -9.19 6.98 11.06
N ARG A 104 -8.22 7.86 10.97
CA ARG A 104 -8.43 9.31 11.05
C ARG A 104 -9.14 9.88 9.81
N THR A 105 -8.93 9.28 8.64
CA THR A 105 -9.53 9.73 7.38
C THR A 105 -10.78 8.94 6.99
N ASP A 106 -11.16 7.96 7.82
CA ASP A 106 -12.29 7.06 7.57
C ASP A 106 -12.18 6.31 6.25
N LEU A 107 -10.97 5.85 5.92
CA LEU A 107 -10.68 5.10 4.70
C LEU A 107 -10.72 3.60 4.95
N LYS A 108 -11.50 2.87 4.16
CA LYS A 108 -11.44 1.42 4.13
C LYS A 108 -10.16 1.01 3.39
N LEU A 109 -9.16 0.53 4.13
CA LEU A 109 -7.80 0.33 3.65
C LEU A 109 -7.45 -1.15 3.55
N ARG A 110 -6.92 -1.55 2.40
CA ARG A 110 -6.38 -2.89 2.20
C ARG A 110 -4.87 -2.80 1.96
N TRP A 111 -4.11 -3.70 2.58
CA TRP A 111 -2.65 -3.77 2.47
C TRP A 111 -2.22 -5.03 1.70
N GLY A 112 -1.20 -4.90 0.85
CA GLY A 112 -0.73 -5.98 -0.03
C GLY A 112 0.06 -7.10 0.65
N ALA A 113 0.17 -7.08 1.99
CA ALA A 113 0.81 -8.16 2.75
C ALA A 113 -0.18 -8.91 3.65
N CYS A 114 -1.48 -8.58 3.58
CA CYS A 114 -2.52 -9.29 4.31
C CYS A 114 -3.84 -9.25 3.51
N TRP A 115 -3.79 -9.83 2.31
CA TRP A 115 -4.91 -9.80 1.36
C TRP A 115 -6.22 -10.40 1.86
N HIS A 116 -6.16 -11.21 2.91
CA HIS A 116 -7.34 -11.82 3.53
C HIS A 116 -8.16 -10.84 4.37
N ILE A 117 -7.63 -9.65 4.64
CA ILE A 117 -8.28 -8.61 5.44
C ILE A 117 -8.78 -7.52 4.49
N ASP A 118 -10.09 -7.31 4.45
CA ASP A 118 -10.72 -6.32 3.58
C ASP A 118 -10.48 -4.89 4.05
N ASP A 119 -10.38 -4.69 5.36
CA ASP A 119 -10.14 -3.39 5.97
C ASP A 119 -9.16 -3.56 7.13
N LEU A 120 -7.94 -3.07 6.93
CA LEU A 120 -6.89 -3.19 7.94
C LEU A 120 -7.26 -2.52 9.27
N ARG A 121 -8.15 -1.53 9.25
CA ARG A 121 -8.64 -0.87 10.47
C ARG A 121 -9.35 -1.83 11.42
N ASP A 122 -9.97 -2.88 10.87
CA ASP A 122 -10.73 -3.87 11.65
C ASP A 122 -9.85 -4.91 12.33
N PHE A 123 -8.59 -5.00 11.96
CA PHE A 123 -7.67 -5.97 12.55
C PHE A 123 -7.21 -5.49 13.93
N GLU A 124 -7.44 -6.30 14.95
CA GLU A 124 -6.96 -6.03 16.30
C GLU A 124 -5.52 -6.52 16.44
N GLY A 125 -4.58 -5.61 16.32
CA GLY A 125 -3.16 -5.93 16.39
C GLY A 125 -2.34 -5.09 15.42
N THR A 126 -1.06 -5.43 15.31
CA THR A 126 -0.13 -4.72 14.44
C THR A 126 -0.22 -5.24 13.00
N ALA A 127 0.31 -4.45 12.07
CA ALA A 127 0.41 -4.86 10.67
C ALA A 127 1.27 -6.12 10.53
N GLU A 128 2.35 -6.25 11.30
CA GLU A 128 3.17 -7.46 11.32
C GLU A 128 2.35 -8.70 11.69
N GLU A 129 1.51 -8.59 12.72
CA GLU A 129 0.64 -9.69 13.13
C GLU A 129 -0.37 -10.05 12.05
N ALA A 130 -0.93 -9.04 11.35
CA ALA A 130 -1.86 -9.26 10.26
C ALA A 130 -1.18 -9.99 9.09
N MET A 131 0.04 -9.60 8.75
CA MET A 131 0.83 -10.25 7.70
C MET A 131 1.14 -11.70 8.07
N ASN A 132 1.56 -11.95 9.29
CA ASN A 132 1.87 -13.31 9.76
C ASN A 132 0.62 -14.21 9.72
N GLU A 133 -0.53 -13.68 10.08
CA GLU A 133 -1.81 -14.40 9.96
C GLU A 133 -2.10 -14.78 8.51
N TYR A 134 -1.87 -13.85 7.58
CA TYR A 134 -2.04 -14.11 6.15
C TYR A 134 -1.11 -15.22 5.66
N ILE A 135 0.17 -15.16 6.05
CA ILE A 135 1.18 -16.16 5.67
C ILE A 135 0.76 -17.54 6.17
N ASP A 136 0.37 -17.63 7.45
CA ASP A 136 -0.05 -18.90 8.05
C ASP A 136 -1.32 -19.46 7.38
N LEU A 137 -2.27 -18.59 7.06
CA LEU A 137 -3.49 -18.99 6.37
C LEU A 137 -3.19 -19.57 4.99
N ARG A 138 -2.33 -18.92 4.20
CA ARG A 138 -1.97 -19.40 2.86
C ARG A 138 -1.23 -20.73 2.94
N ARG A 139 -0.30 -20.87 3.86
CA ARG A 139 0.46 -22.12 4.07
C ARG A 139 -0.45 -23.27 4.49
N SER A 140 -1.43 -22.98 5.36
CA SER A 140 -2.41 -23.99 5.79
C SER A 140 -3.27 -24.51 4.62
N GLN A 141 -3.43 -23.69 3.58
CA GLN A 141 -4.16 -24.02 2.36
C GLN A 141 -3.26 -24.66 1.29
N GLY A 142 -1.97 -24.88 1.60
CA GLY A 142 -0.98 -25.38 0.64
C GLY A 142 -0.65 -24.38 -0.45
N ARG A 143 -0.85 -23.07 -0.19
CA ARG A 143 -0.66 -21.98 -1.15
C ARG A 143 0.52 -21.11 -0.73
N ARG A 144 1.20 -20.54 -1.73
CA ARG A 144 2.28 -19.57 -1.48
C ARG A 144 1.69 -18.21 -1.16
N PRO A 145 2.16 -17.53 -0.10
CA PRO A 145 1.75 -16.15 0.15
C PRO A 145 2.23 -15.22 -0.98
N PHE A 146 1.38 -14.29 -1.37
CA PHE A 146 1.76 -13.20 -2.28
C PHE A 146 1.90 -11.94 -1.44
N ILE A 147 3.13 -11.48 -1.23
CA ILE A 147 3.44 -10.33 -0.36
C ILE A 147 3.87 -9.16 -1.23
N ASP A 148 3.10 -8.09 -1.16
CA ASP A 148 3.42 -6.81 -1.80
C ASP A 148 3.34 -5.71 -0.73
N GLY A 149 4.38 -5.62 0.08
CA GLY A 149 4.45 -4.69 1.21
C GLY A 149 4.26 -3.22 0.85
N PRO A 150 4.78 -2.72 -0.30
CA PRO A 150 4.54 -1.35 -0.72
C PRO A 150 3.10 -1.01 -1.07
N HIS A 151 2.25 -1.98 -1.37
CA HIS A 151 0.92 -1.77 -1.96
C HIS A 151 -0.15 -1.49 -0.91
N PHE A 152 -0.83 -0.36 -1.08
CA PHE A 152 -2.00 0.04 -0.27
C PHE A 152 -3.13 0.46 -1.21
N GLU A 153 -4.35 0.03 -0.90
CA GLU A 153 -5.50 0.36 -1.74
C GLU A 153 -6.73 0.72 -0.92
N LYS A 154 -7.56 1.58 -1.51
CA LYS A 154 -8.90 1.85 -1.02
C LYS A 154 -9.80 0.69 -1.45
N ASN A 155 -10.50 0.10 -0.50
CA ASN A 155 -11.38 -1.04 -0.77
C ASN A 155 -12.86 -0.67 -0.82
#